data_870477e5d19ebb6ca672e0e87abd0c33
#
_entry.id   870477e5d19ebb6ca672e0e87abd0c33
#
_cell.length_a   1.000
_cell.length_b   1.000
_cell.length_c   1.000
_cell.angle_alpha   90.00
_cell.angle_beta   90.00
_cell.angle_gamma   90.00
#
_symmetry.space_group_name_H-M   'P 1'
#
loop_
_entity.id
_entity.type
_entity.pdbx_description
1 polymer ?
#
loop_
_entity_poly.entity_id
_entity_poly.type
_entity_poly.pdbx_seq_one_letter_code
_entity_poly.pdbx_strand_id
1 'polypeptide(L)'
;MSILVNKNSKVIVQGFTGSEGTFHAGQMIEYGTNVVGGVTPGKGGTIHMDKPVFDTVMDAVEGTKADVSIIFVPAPFAADAIMEAADAGIKVIVAITEGIPIQDMVKVKNYIENKDVRLIGPNCPGIITAGEAKIGIMPGFIFKHGTIGIVSKSGTLTYEAVDQISKAGLGQSTAIGIGGDPIIGTSTLDAVKLFMADPETEGVVIIGEIGGNMEAQAAEWIKENGTKPVVGFIAGETAPKGKRMGHAGAIVGGKNDTASAKKEIMRSCGIHVVDSPAQLGSKMSELLKK
;
A
#
# COMPACT_ATOMS: atom_id res chain seq x y z
N MET A 1 2.20 -16.88 -6.63
CA MET A 1 2.83 -16.36 -5.38
C MET A 1 2.42 -14.90 -5.27
N SER A 2 1.85 -14.50 -4.17
CA SER A 2 1.51 -13.10 -3.88
C SER A 2 2.76 -12.27 -3.62
N ILE A 3 2.72 -10.98 -3.91
CA ILE A 3 3.83 -10.09 -3.56
C ILE A 3 3.73 -9.65 -2.10
N LEU A 4 4.84 -9.66 -1.38
CA LEU A 4 5.08 -9.17 -0.01
C LEU A 4 4.35 -9.94 1.09
N VAL A 5 3.05 -10.24 0.97
CA VAL A 5 2.25 -10.86 2.03
C VAL A 5 1.34 -11.95 1.50
N ASN A 6 1.15 -13.03 2.27
CA ASN A 6 0.32 -14.18 1.92
C ASN A 6 -0.31 -14.81 3.17
N LYS A 7 -1.02 -15.93 2.99
CA LYS A 7 -1.68 -16.67 4.09
C LYS A 7 -0.75 -17.16 5.20
N ASN A 8 0.57 -17.24 4.94
CA ASN A 8 1.56 -17.70 5.93
C ASN A 8 2.20 -16.53 6.69
N SER A 9 1.99 -15.29 6.25
CA SER A 9 2.50 -14.08 6.90
C SER A 9 1.97 -13.98 8.32
N LYS A 10 2.87 -13.85 9.30
CA LYS A 10 2.56 -13.71 10.72
C LYS A 10 2.56 -12.25 11.11
N VAL A 11 1.38 -11.72 11.42
CA VAL A 11 1.15 -10.30 11.61
C VAL A 11 1.07 -9.94 13.08
N ILE A 12 1.83 -8.93 13.51
CA ILE A 12 1.62 -8.24 14.80
C ILE A 12 1.04 -6.85 14.58
N VAL A 13 0.25 -6.39 15.54
CA VAL A 13 -0.41 -5.08 15.48
C VAL A 13 0.21 -4.17 16.55
N GLN A 14 0.86 -3.07 16.14
CA GLN A 14 1.30 -2.03 17.06
C GLN A 14 0.14 -1.05 17.33
N GLY A 15 -0.04 -0.70 18.60
CA GLY A 15 -1.25 -0.01 19.06
C GLY A 15 -2.46 -0.95 19.23
N PHE A 16 -2.21 -2.23 19.46
CA PHE A 16 -3.18 -3.33 19.42
C PHE A 16 -4.39 -3.13 20.32
N THR A 17 -4.20 -2.60 21.53
CA THR A 17 -5.29 -2.40 22.52
C THR A 17 -5.98 -1.04 22.38
N GLY A 18 -5.58 -0.20 21.41
CA GLY A 18 -6.28 1.03 21.06
C GLY A 18 -7.55 0.73 20.25
N SER A 19 -8.44 1.73 20.10
CA SER A 19 -9.71 1.59 19.36
C SER A 19 -9.49 1.13 17.92
N GLU A 20 -8.63 1.84 17.19
CA GLU A 20 -8.31 1.53 15.79
C GLU A 20 -7.60 0.18 15.64
N GLY A 21 -6.59 -0.08 16.50
CA GLY A 21 -5.87 -1.35 16.51
C GLY A 21 -6.80 -2.54 16.77
N THR A 22 -7.68 -2.43 17.74
CA THR A 22 -8.69 -3.46 18.07
C THR A 22 -9.66 -3.69 16.93
N PHE A 23 -10.26 -2.62 16.40
CA PHE A 23 -11.25 -2.72 15.32
C PHE A 23 -10.67 -3.35 14.06
N HIS A 24 -9.55 -2.83 13.59
CA HIS A 24 -8.95 -3.31 12.35
C HIS A 24 -8.28 -4.69 12.50
N ALA A 25 -7.74 -5.02 13.68
CA ALA A 25 -7.27 -6.37 13.95
C ALA A 25 -8.41 -7.39 13.85
N GLY A 26 -9.59 -7.06 14.40
CA GLY A 26 -10.80 -7.88 14.25
C GLY A 26 -11.16 -8.13 12.79
N GLN A 27 -11.17 -7.08 11.99
CA GLN A 27 -11.45 -7.16 10.55
C GLN A 27 -10.38 -7.94 9.76
N MET A 28 -9.11 -7.90 10.18
CA MET A 28 -8.05 -8.72 9.60
C MET A 28 -8.21 -10.19 9.96
N ILE A 29 -8.52 -10.49 11.22
CA ILE A 29 -8.77 -11.87 11.70
C ILE A 29 -10.00 -12.46 11.00
N GLU A 30 -11.09 -11.70 10.87
CA GLU A 30 -12.29 -12.11 10.15
C GLU A 30 -12.01 -12.43 8.68
N TYR A 31 -11.11 -11.70 8.05
CA TYR A 31 -10.65 -11.94 6.67
C TYR A 31 -9.81 -13.22 6.53
N GLY A 32 -9.31 -13.77 7.63
CA GLY A 32 -8.42 -14.92 7.65
C GLY A 32 -6.93 -14.59 7.75
N THR A 33 -6.58 -13.33 8.01
CA THR A 33 -5.19 -12.91 8.24
C THR A 33 -4.66 -13.53 9.53
N ASN A 34 -3.47 -14.09 9.50
CA ASN A 34 -2.82 -14.71 10.64
C ASN A 34 -2.23 -13.65 11.60
N VAL A 35 -3.10 -12.98 12.35
CA VAL A 35 -2.69 -12.08 13.44
C VAL A 35 -2.24 -12.92 14.62
N VAL A 36 -0.97 -12.85 14.99
CA VAL A 36 -0.34 -13.69 16.01
C VAL A 36 -0.19 -13.01 17.37
N GLY A 37 -0.35 -11.69 17.45
CA GLY A 37 -0.24 -10.90 18.66
C GLY A 37 -0.23 -9.41 18.38
N GLY A 38 0.05 -8.62 19.38
CA GLY A 38 0.21 -7.18 19.22
C GLY A 38 1.09 -6.54 20.26
N VAL A 39 1.43 -5.29 20.05
CA VAL A 39 2.30 -4.49 20.91
C VAL A 39 1.54 -3.30 21.44
N THR A 40 1.56 -3.12 22.75
CA THR A 40 1.10 -1.92 23.44
C THR A 40 1.97 -1.74 24.67
N PRO A 41 2.87 -0.75 24.71
CA PRO A 41 3.75 -0.51 25.85
C PRO A 41 2.99 -0.38 27.18
N GLY A 42 3.47 -1.05 28.23
CA GLY A 42 2.83 -1.10 29.55
C GLY A 42 1.67 -2.10 29.68
N LYS A 43 1.38 -2.89 28.63
CA LYS A 43 0.35 -3.95 28.65
C LYS A 43 0.89 -5.33 28.30
N GLY A 44 2.20 -5.49 28.26
CA GLY A 44 2.87 -6.78 28.06
C GLY A 44 2.41 -7.84 29.07
N GLY A 45 2.31 -9.09 28.62
CA GLY A 45 1.81 -10.21 29.41
C GLY A 45 0.29 -10.32 29.52
N THR A 46 -0.48 -9.39 28.96
CA THR A 46 -1.95 -9.50 28.90
C THR A 46 -2.41 -10.21 27.64
N ILE A 47 -3.68 -10.56 27.60
CA ILE A 47 -4.35 -11.14 26.42
C ILE A 47 -5.37 -10.13 25.90
N HIS A 48 -5.39 -9.90 24.57
CA HIS A 48 -6.37 -9.08 23.90
C HIS A 48 -6.84 -9.79 22.61
N MET A 49 -8.15 -9.94 22.42
CA MET A 49 -8.74 -10.69 21.29
C MET A 49 -8.16 -12.11 21.14
N ASP A 50 -7.98 -12.81 22.27
CA ASP A 50 -7.35 -14.15 22.37
C ASP A 50 -5.92 -14.23 21.82
N LYS A 51 -5.22 -13.10 21.75
CA LYS A 51 -3.84 -12.99 21.31
C LYS A 51 -2.97 -12.34 22.38
N PRO A 52 -1.68 -12.73 22.48
CA PRO A 52 -0.75 -12.13 23.43
C PRO A 52 -0.46 -10.67 23.10
N VAL A 53 -0.32 -9.85 24.14
CA VAL A 53 0.14 -8.47 24.04
C VAL A 53 1.56 -8.40 24.62
N PHE A 54 2.42 -7.67 23.93
CA PHE A 54 3.82 -7.46 24.28
C PHE A 54 4.09 -5.97 24.51
N ASP A 55 5.15 -5.67 25.28
CA ASP A 55 5.59 -4.29 25.49
C ASP A 55 6.44 -3.76 24.35
N THR A 56 7.19 -4.64 23.68
CA THR A 56 8.07 -4.29 22.56
C THR A 56 7.84 -5.16 21.32
N VAL A 57 8.24 -4.65 20.15
CA VAL A 57 8.19 -5.43 18.90
C VAL A 57 9.19 -6.59 18.96
N MET A 58 10.34 -6.41 19.60
CA MET A 58 11.34 -7.48 19.77
C MET A 58 10.75 -8.67 20.54
N ASP A 59 10.11 -8.43 21.70
CA ASP A 59 9.46 -9.48 22.48
C ASP A 59 8.36 -10.19 21.65
N ALA A 60 7.60 -9.40 20.87
CA ALA A 60 6.55 -9.95 20.02
C ALA A 60 7.13 -10.86 18.92
N VAL A 61 8.23 -10.47 18.28
CA VAL A 61 8.91 -11.28 17.26
C VAL A 61 9.52 -12.54 17.88
N GLU A 62 10.16 -12.42 19.04
CA GLU A 62 10.72 -13.58 19.75
C GLU A 62 9.65 -14.59 20.14
N GLY A 63 8.51 -14.10 20.64
CA GLY A 63 7.40 -14.95 21.12
C GLY A 63 6.56 -15.57 20.00
N THR A 64 6.39 -14.88 18.86
CA THR A 64 5.45 -15.30 17.79
C THR A 64 6.10 -15.66 16.47
N LYS A 65 7.36 -15.24 16.27
CA LYS A 65 8.05 -15.30 14.95
C LYS A 65 7.31 -14.50 13.88
N ALA A 66 6.78 -13.34 14.27
CA ALA A 66 6.13 -12.42 13.33
C ALA A 66 7.12 -11.88 12.29
N ASP A 67 6.67 -11.76 11.05
CA ASP A 67 7.42 -11.23 9.91
C ASP A 67 6.80 -9.96 9.32
N VAL A 68 5.58 -9.62 9.76
CA VAL A 68 4.85 -8.42 9.33
C VAL A 68 4.36 -7.64 10.55
N SER A 69 4.52 -6.31 10.50
CA SER A 69 3.96 -5.39 11.51
C SER A 69 3.03 -4.39 10.84
N ILE A 70 1.83 -4.20 11.42
CA ILE A 70 0.95 -3.10 11.06
C ILE A 70 0.85 -2.10 12.20
N ILE A 71 0.86 -0.79 11.88
CA ILE A 71 0.99 0.30 12.84
C ILE A 71 -0.27 1.16 12.85
N PHE A 72 -0.93 1.18 14.02
CA PHE A 72 -2.04 2.08 14.38
C PHE A 72 -1.65 3.00 15.54
N VAL A 73 -0.37 3.32 15.64
CA VAL A 73 0.19 4.20 16.67
C VAL A 73 -0.05 5.66 16.27
N PRO A 74 -0.38 6.58 17.22
CA PRO A 74 -0.55 8.00 16.91
C PRO A 74 0.68 8.64 16.25
N ALA A 75 0.46 9.62 15.38
CA ALA A 75 1.48 10.23 14.53
C ALA A 75 2.80 10.64 15.24
N PRO A 76 2.78 11.22 16.47
CA PRO A 76 4.04 11.58 17.17
C PRO A 76 4.94 10.39 17.53
N PHE A 77 4.41 9.17 17.57
CA PHE A 77 5.12 7.96 17.96
C PHE A 77 5.30 6.96 16.81
N ALA A 78 4.67 7.22 15.65
CA ALA A 78 4.63 6.26 14.57
C ALA A 78 6.00 6.05 13.90
N ALA A 79 6.84 7.09 13.82
CA ALA A 79 8.20 6.97 13.30
C ALA A 79 9.06 6.03 14.14
N ASP A 80 8.98 6.15 15.48
CA ASP A 80 9.70 5.25 16.39
C ASP A 80 9.17 3.82 16.27
N ALA A 81 7.86 3.64 16.16
CA ALA A 81 7.23 2.34 15.94
C ALA A 81 7.70 1.66 14.64
N ILE A 82 7.92 2.43 13.56
CA ILE A 82 8.47 1.91 12.29
C ILE A 82 9.93 1.47 12.49
N MET A 83 10.75 2.30 13.14
CA MET A 83 12.17 2.00 13.36
C MET A 83 12.34 0.80 14.31
N GLU A 84 11.54 0.70 15.36
CA GLU A 84 11.52 -0.44 16.27
C GLU A 84 11.18 -1.75 15.53
N ALA A 85 10.18 -1.73 14.66
CA ALA A 85 9.82 -2.90 13.87
C ALA A 85 10.96 -3.33 12.93
N ALA A 86 11.64 -2.36 12.32
CA ALA A 86 12.80 -2.62 11.46
C ALA A 86 13.97 -3.24 12.24
N ASP A 87 14.21 -2.80 13.49
CA ASP A 87 15.26 -3.36 14.35
C ASP A 87 14.93 -4.76 14.85
N ALA A 88 13.67 -5.03 15.12
CA ALA A 88 13.21 -6.37 15.49
C ALA A 88 13.25 -7.39 14.34
N GLY A 89 13.65 -6.97 13.13
CA GLY A 89 13.80 -7.87 11.97
C GLY A 89 12.51 -8.15 11.19
N ILE A 90 11.46 -7.34 11.41
CA ILE A 90 10.23 -7.38 10.61
C ILE A 90 10.57 -7.12 9.14
N LYS A 91 10.00 -7.92 8.24
CA LYS A 91 10.26 -7.83 6.79
C LYS A 91 9.32 -6.86 6.07
N VAL A 92 8.08 -6.80 6.49
CA VAL A 92 7.09 -5.87 5.93
C VAL A 92 6.44 -5.06 7.04
N ILE A 93 6.55 -3.74 6.94
CA ILE A 93 5.93 -2.79 7.86
C ILE A 93 4.84 -2.03 7.11
N VAL A 94 3.63 -2.00 7.66
CA VAL A 94 2.49 -1.25 7.10
C VAL A 94 2.15 -0.14 8.08
N ALA A 95 2.39 1.12 7.71
CA ALA A 95 2.08 2.29 8.52
C ALA A 95 0.79 2.96 8.03
N ILE A 96 -0.30 2.77 8.78
CA ILE A 96 -1.61 3.35 8.44
C ILE A 96 -1.66 4.84 8.81
N THR A 97 -0.95 5.21 9.84
CA THR A 97 -0.98 6.53 10.48
C THR A 97 -0.79 7.67 9.48
N GLU A 98 -1.72 8.61 9.53
CA GLU A 98 -1.64 9.91 8.83
C GLU A 98 -1.03 10.97 9.76
N GLY A 99 -0.35 11.97 9.16
CA GLY A 99 0.14 13.14 9.88
C GLY A 99 1.48 12.94 10.57
N ILE A 100 2.26 11.93 10.22
CA ILE A 100 3.65 11.80 10.70
C ILE A 100 4.46 13.00 10.17
N PRO A 101 5.21 13.72 11.02
CA PRO A 101 6.00 14.85 10.57
C PRO A 101 7.00 14.46 9.46
N ILE A 102 7.12 15.31 8.43
CA ILE A 102 8.02 15.05 7.28
C ILE A 102 9.45 14.78 7.75
N GLN A 103 9.95 15.54 8.74
CA GLN A 103 11.31 15.34 9.28
C GLN A 103 11.50 13.97 9.91
N ASP A 104 10.48 13.43 10.56
CA ASP A 104 10.53 12.10 11.16
C ASP A 104 10.51 11.02 10.08
N MET A 105 9.74 11.21 9.01
CA MET A 105 9.78 10.30 7.85
C MET A 105 11.11 10.36 7.08
N VAL A 106 11.81 11.51 7.05
CA VAL A 106 13.19 11.58 6.53
C VAL A 106 14.12 10.71 7.37
N LYS A 107 14.03 10.79 8.70
CA LYS A 107 14.81 9.93 9.61
C LYS A 107 14.49 8.45 9.37
N VAL A 108 13.21 8.09 9.30
CA VAL A 108 12.77 6.71 9.01
C VAL A 108 13.38 6.21 7.69
N LYS A 109 13.28 6.97 6.60
CA LYS A 109 13.83 6.57 5.29
C LYS A 109 15.33 6.29 5.37
N ASN A 110 16.10 7.18 5.98
CA ASN A 110 17.53 7.00 6.15
C ASN A 110 17.85 5.79 7.04
N TYR A 111 17.03 5.58 8.08
CA TYR A 111 17.22 4.50 9.06
C TYR A 111 17.02 3.11 8.45
N ILE A 112 16.03 2.96 7.57
CA ILE A 112 15.68 1.69 6.94
C ILE A 112 16.39 1.43 5.61
N GLU A 113 17.13 2.41 5.05
CA GLU A 113 17.71 2.36 3.70
C GLU A 113 18.56 1.10 3.44
N ASN A 114 19.34 0.68 4.44
CA ASN A 114 20.24 -0.48 4.35
C ASN A 114 19.73 -1.71 5.13
N LYS A 115 18.45 -1.72 5.52
CA LYS A 115 17.82 -2.84 6.22
C LYS A 115 17.00 -3.68 5.25
N ASP A 116 16.94 -4.98 5.50
CA ASP A 116 16.08 -5.90 4.74
C ASP A 116 14.63 -5.79 5.22
N VAL A 117 14.03 -4.64 4.98
CA VAL A 117 12.67 -4.30 5.37
C VAL A 117 11.98 -3.49 4.27
N ARG A 118 10.68 -3.73 4.09
CA ARG A 118 9.84 -2.94 3.19
C ARG A 118 8.76 -2.22 3.98
N LEU A 119 8.75 -0.90 3.87
CA LEU A 119 7.74 -0.03 4.45
C LEU A 119 6.66 0.30 3.41
N ILE A 120 5.40 0.07 3.74
CA ILE A 120 4.21 0.51 3.00
C ILE A 120 3.55 1.65 3.78
N GLY A 121 3.27 2.76 3.10
CA GLY A 121 2.83 4.00 3.75
C GLY A 121 3.99 4.92 4.13
N PRO A 122 3.77 5.88 5.02
CA PRO A 122 2.58 6.11 5.86
C PRO A 122 1.37 6.66 5.09
N ASN A 123 0.29 6.96 5.85
CA ASN A 123 -0.98 7.50 5.32
C ASN A 123 -1.52 6.64 4.17
N CYS A 124 -1.69 5.35 4.43
CA CYS A 124 -2.07 4.37 3.42
C CYS A 124 -3.17 3.43 3.92
N PRO A 125 -3.94 2.80 3.03
CA PRO A 125 -4.93 1.81 3.42
C PRO A 125 -4.33 0.41 3.66
N GLY A 126 -3.03 0.22 3.43
CA GLY A 126 -2.32 -1.04 3.61
C GLY A 126 -2.17 -1.87 2.34
N ILE A 127 -2.09 -3.19 2.52
CA ILE A 127 -1.91 -4.18 1.46
C ILE A 127 -2.91 -5.33 1.64
N ILE A 128 -3.40 -5.88 0.54
CA ILE A 128 -4.26 -7.05 0.55
C ILE A 128 -3.90 -7.99 -0.61
N THR A 129 -3.62 -9.25 -0.28
CA THR A 129 -3.56 -10.34 -1.25
C THR A 129 -4.90 -11.05 -1.19
N ALA A 130 -5.65 -10.99 -2.29
CA ALA A 130 -7.05 -11.38 -2.33
C ALA A 130 -7.22 -12.88 -2.00
N GLY A 131 -8.03 -13.16 -0.98
CA GLY A 131 -8.28 -14.53 -0.49
C GLY A 131 -7.17 -15.10 0.41
N GLU A 132 -6.09 -14.35 0.70
CA GLU A 132 -4.98 -14.85 1.51
C GLU A 132 -4.73 -14.01 2.77
N ALA A 133 -4.47 -12.72 2.62
CA ALA A 133 -4.14 -11.83 3.74
C ALA A 133 -4.57 -10.40 3.47
N LYS A 134 -5.19 -9.78 4.45
CA LYS A 134 -5.50 -8.35 4.50
C LYS A 134 -4.70 -7.73 5.63
N ILE A 135 -3.85 -6.76 5.32
CA ILE A 135 -3.04 -6.04 6.31
C ILE A 135 -3.29 -4.56 6.11
N GLY A 136 -4.25 -4.04 6.85
CA GLY A 136 -4.72 -2.67 6.69
C GLY A 136 -6.22 -2.51 6.89
N ILE A 137 -6.71 -1.38 6.37
CA ILE A 137 -8.09 -0.92 6.54
C ILE A 137 -8.99 -1.17 5.32
N MET A 138 -8.46 -1.75 4.24
CA MET A 138 -9.22 -2.02 3.02
C MET A 138 -10.44 -2.92 3.30
N PRO A 139 -11.61 -2.65 2.67
CA PRO A 139 -12.81 -3.48 2.83
C PRO A 139 -12.65 -4.82 2.11
N GLY A 140 -12.28 -5.87 2.84
CA GLY A 140 -11.93 -7.18 2.25
C GLY A 140 -13.00 -7.82 1.38
N PHE A 141 -14.29 -7.53 1.65
CA PHE A 141 -15.42 -8.12 0.94
C PHE A 141 -15.57 -7.72 -0.54
N ILE A 142 -14.91 -6.61 -0.97
CA ILE A 142 -14.94 -6.19 -2.39
C ILE A 142 -13.89 -6.91 -3.23
N PHE A 143 -12.89 -7.52 -2.59
CA PHE A 143 -11.79 -8.17 -3.28
C PHE A 143 -12.15 -9.58 -3.73
N LYS A 144 -11.71 -9.95 -4.92
CA LYS A 144 -11.83 -11.30 -5.46
C LYS A 144 -10.44 -11.76 -5.92
N HIS A 145 -10.09 -13.00 -5.63
CA HIS A 145 -8.85 -13.58 -6.13
C HIS A 145 -8.82 -13.55 -7.67
N GLY A 146 -7.69 -13.14 -8.23
CA GLY A 146 -7.48 -13.04 -9.66
C GLY A 146 -6.03 -12.62 -9.97
N THR A 147 -5.83 -12.01 -11.14
CA THR A 147 -4.49 -11.82 -11.71
C THR A 147 -4.07 -10.36 -11.88
N ILE A 148 -4.85 -9.39 -11.34
CA ILE A 148 -4.55 -7.97 -11.52
C ILE A 148 -3.87 -7.40 -10.29
N GLY A 149 -2.63 -6.91 -10.46
CA GLY A 149 -1.92 -6.11 -9.46
C GLY A 149 -2.42 -4.67 -9.45
N ILE A 150 -2.63 -4.09 -8.26
CA ILE A 150 -3.06 -2.70 -8.13
C ILE A 150 -2.10 -1.95 -7.22
N VAL A 151 -1.55 -0.83 -7.69
CA VAL A 151 -0.79 0.13 -6.89
C VAL A 151 -1.48 1.49 -6.91
N SER A 152 -1.72 2.06 -5.74
CA SER A 152 -2.49 3.30 -5.62
C SER A 152 -1.99 4.21 -4.50
N LYS A 153 -2.01 5.52 -4.75
CA LYS A 153 -1.84 6.55 -3.72
C LYS A 153 -3.11 6.81 -2.93
N SER A 154 -4.28 6.54 -3.52
CA SER A 154 -5.59 6.84 -2.94
C SER A 154 -6.26 5.58 -2.41
N GLY A 155 -6.70 5.60 -1.15
CA GLY A 155 -7.54 4.53 -0.59
C GLY A 155 -8.86 4.37 -1.34
N THR A 156 -9.62 5.45 -1.48
CA THR A 156 -10.95 5.45 -2.11
C THR A 156 -10.90 4.99 -3.57
N LEU A 157 -9.95 5.51 -4.36
CA LEU A 157 -9.81 5.10 -5.76
C LEU A 157 -9.28 3.66 -5.90
N THR A 158 -8.57 3.15 -4.91
CA THR A 158 -8.24 1.72 -4.85
C THR A 158 -9.51 0.86 -4.82
N TYR A 159 -10.47 1.23 -3.98
CA TYR A 159 -11.74 0.49 -3.84
C TYR A 159 -12.56 0.55 -5.12
N GLU A 160 -12.61 1.70 -5.77
CA GLU A 160 -13.27 1.84 -7.09
C GLU A 160 -12.60 0.94 -8.14
N ALA A 161 -11.28 0.95 -8.23
CA ALA A 161 -10.55 0.10 -9.18
C ALA A 161 -10.80 -1.40 -8.92
N VAL A 162 -10.77 -1.81 -7.65
CA VAL A 162 -11.04 -3.19 -7.22
C VAL A 162 -12.45 -3.62 -7.65
N ASP A 163 -13.45 -2.77 -7.41
CA ASP A 163 -14.84 -3.04 -7.81
C ASP A 163 -14.96 -3.17 -9.34
N GLN A 164 -14.37 -2.25 -10.10
CA GLN A 164 -14.38 -2.29 -11.56
C GLN A 164 -13.68 -3.53 -12.14
N ILE A 165 -12.52 -3.90 -11.60
CA ILE A 165 -11.78 -5.11 -11.98
C ILE A 165 -12.59 -6.37 -11.65
N SER A 166 -13.21 -6.43 -10.47
CA SER A 166 -14.03 -7.56 -10.04
C SER A 166 -15.30 -7.71 -10.87
N LYS A 167 -15.96 -6.60 -11.25
CA LYS A 167 -17.13 -6.59 -12.14
C LYS A 167 -16.78 -6.99 -13.58
N ALA A 168 -15.56 -6.71 -14.02
CA ALA A 168 -15.04 -7.17 -15.30
C ALA A 168 -14.71 -8.68 -15.33
N GLY A 169 -14.88 -9.39 -14.21
CA GLY A 169 -14.63 -10.82 -14.10
C GLY A 169 -13.16 -11.20 -13.91
N LEU A 170 -12.29 -10.23 -13.62
CA LEU A 170 -10.85 -10.44 -13.47
C LEU A 170 -10.52 -10.76 -11.99
N GLY A 171 -10.45 -9.84 -11.09
CA GLY A 171 -10.01 -10.05 -9.72
C GLY A 171 -8.55 -9.62 -9.50
N GLN A 172 -8.13 -9.61 -8.24
CA GLN A 172 -6.84 -9.06 -7.85
C GLN A 172 -5.87 -10.15 -7.39
N SER A 173 -4.59 -10.06 -7.80
CA SER A 173 -3.50 -10.80 -7.17
C SER A 173 -3.16 -10.11 -5.82
N THR A 174 -2.71 -8.88 -5.89
CA THR A 174 -2.44 -8.04 -4.70
C THR A 174 -2.81 -6.59 -5.00
N ALA A 175 -3.35 -5.89 -4.02
CA ALA A 175 -3.52 -4.44 -4.07
C ALA A 175 -2.68 -3.77 -2.96
N ILE A 176 -1.90 -2.77 -3.34
CA ILE A 176 -1.04 -1.99 -2.43
C ILE A 176 -1.48 -0.54 -2.46
N GLY A 177 -1.89 -0.02 -1.31
CA GLY A 177 -2.00 1.42 -1.10
C GLY A 177 -0.68 1.95 -0.58
N ILE A 178 0.01 2.77 -1.36
CA ILE A 178 1.35 3.27 -1.01
C ILE A 178 1.33 4.54 -0.16
N GLY A 179 0.17 5.19 -0.05
CA GLY A 179 -0.02 6.42 0.70
C GLY A 179 0.11 7.70 -0.12
N GLY A 180 -0.45 8.78 0.43
CA GLY A 180 -0.51 10.12 -0.20
C GLY A 180 0.48 11.14 0.40
N ASP A 181 1.39 10.72 1.27
CA ASP A 181 2.38 11.60 1.88
C ASP A 181 3.57 11.87 0.94
N PRO A 182 4.28 13.01 1.11
CA PRO A 182 5.44 13.34 0.27
C PRO A 182 6.60 12.35 0.41
N ILE A 183 6.75 11.75 1.60
CA ILE A 183 7.81 10.77 1.90
C ILE A 183 7.13 9.47 2.33
N ILE A 184 7.21 8.48 1.47
CA ILE A 184 6.65 7.14 1.68
C ILE A 184 7.74 6.07 1.59
N GLY A 185 7.45 4.90 2.11
CA GLY A 185 8.37 3.76 2.09
C GLY A 185 8.53 3.16 0.70
N THR A 186 7.47 2.55 0.20
CA THR A 186 7.41 1.89 -1.11
C THR A 186 6.85 2.85 -2.15
N SER A 187 7.58 3.09 -3.24
CA SER A 187 7.14 3.94 -4.35
C SER A 187 6.26 3.18 -5.35
N THR A 188 5.61 3.91 -6.27
CA THR A 188 4.90 3.32 -7.41
C THR A 188 5.82 2.41 -8.22
N LEU A 189 7.04 2.84 -8.48
CA LEU A 189 8.04 2.06 -9.22
C LEU A 189 8.40 0.75 -8.50
N ASP A 190 8.60 0.79 -7.18
CA ASP A 190 8.92 -0.40 -6.39
C ASP A 190 7.79 -1.44 -6.48
N ALA A 191 6.54 -1.00 -6.33
CA ALA A 191 5.37 -1.88 -6.44
C ALA A 191 5.22 -2.46 -7.86
N VAL A 192 5.41 -1.64 -8.89
CA VAL A 192 5.36 -2.08 -10.29
C VAL A 192 6.42 -3.15 -10.57
N LYS A 193 7.65 -2.97 -10.09
CA LYS A 193 8.72 -3.98 -10.25
C LYS A 193 8.33 -5.32 -9.64
N LEU A 194 7.72 -5.31 -8.46
CA LEU A 194 7.23 -6.53 -7.81
C LEU A 194 6.14 -7.20 -8.64
N PHE A 195 5.15 -6.46 -9.15
CA PHE A 195 4.10 -7.00 -10.00
C PHE A 195 4.62 -7.53 -11.34
N MET A 196 5.59 -6.87 -11.95
CA MET A 196 6.20 -7.36 -13.19
C MET A 196 6.96 -8.66 -13.00
N ALA A 197 7.56 -8.86 -11.82
CA ALA A 197 8.28 -10.10 -11.45
C ALA A 197 7.35 -11.23 -10.97
N ASP A 198 6.12 -10.92 -10.54
CA ASP A 198 5.19 -11.93 -10.01
C ASP A 198 4.53 -12.74 -11.13
N PRO A 199 4.70 -14.07 -11.17
CA PRO A 199 4.13 -14.90 -12.24
C PRO A 199 2.59 -14.99 -12.20
N GLU A 200 1.94 -14.71 -11.07
CA GLU A 200 0.47 -14.74 -10.95
C GLU A 200 -0.18 -13.44 -11.40
N THR A 201 0.59 -12.36 -11.48
CA THR A 201 0.07 -11.07 -11.96
C THR A 201 0.16 -11.00 -13.49
N GLU A 202 -0.97 -10.86 -14.17
CA GLU A 202 -1.06 -10.77 -15.64
C GLU A 202 -1.21 -9.34 -16.15
N GLY A 203 -1.68 -8.41 -15.30
CA GLY A 203 -1.83 -6.99 -15.63
C GLY A 203 -1.69 -6.12 -14.40
N VAL A 204 -1.36 -4.85 -14.60
CA VAL A 204 -1.13 -3.88 -13.51
C VAL A 204 -1.99 -2.65 -13.67
N VAL A 205 -2.63 -2.21 -12.59
CA VAL A 205 -3.33 -0.93 -12.50
C VAL A 205 -2.53 0.03 -11.64
N ILE A 206 -2.25 1.23 -12.18
CA ILE A 206 -1.58 2.33 -11.48
C ILE A 206 -2.59 3.46 -11.27
N ILE A 207 -2.82 3.81 -10.00
CA ILE A 207 -3.63 4.96 -9.64
C ILE A 207 -2.74 6.00 -8.98
N GLY A 208 -2.55 7.09 -9.70
CA GLY A 208 -1.77 8.23 -9.25
C GLY A 208 -2.63 9.48 -9.07
N GLU A 209 -1.95 10.56 -8.75
CA GLU A 209 -2.53 11.87 -8.55
C GLU A 209 -1.55 12.97 -8.96
N ILE A 210 -2.01 14.21 -8.94
CA ILE A 210 -1.14 15.37 -9.11
C ILE A 210 -0.03 15.42 -8.06
N GLY A 211 1.06 16.10 -8.36
CA GLY A 211 2.21 16.27 -7.48
C GLY A 211 3.23 15.13 -7.54
N GLY A 212 4.50 15.48 -7.36
CA GLY A 212 5.62 14.57 -7.45
C GLY A 212 5.81 13.94 -8.84
N ASN A 213 6.71 12.96 -8.93
CA ASN A 213 7.10 12.34 -10.20
C ASN A 213 7.08 10.79 -10.20
N MET A 214 6.52 10.17 -9.16
CA MET A 214 6.59 8.71 -8.98
C MET A 214 5.94 7.93 -10.13
N GLU A 215 4.82 8.42 -10.67
CA GLU A 215 4.12 7.79 -11.79
C GLU A 215 4.93 7.92 -13.09
N ALA A 216 5.61 9.05 -13.30
CA ALA A 216 6.49 9.25 -14.45
C ALA A 216 7.71 8.32 -14.38
N GLN A 217 8.36 8.22 -13.21
CA GLN A 217 9.47 7.27 -13.00
C GLN A 217 9.05 5.82 -13.23
N ALA A 218 7.88 5.43 -12.76
CA ALA A 218 7.34 4.09 -13.01
C ALA A 218 7.05 3.88 -14.51
N ALA A 219 6.50 4.88 -15.19
CA ALA A 219 6.20 4.82 -16.62
C ALA A 219 7.46 4.67 -17.48
N GLU A 220 8.49 5.46 -17.21
CA GLU A 220 9.78 5.36 -17.89
C GLU A 220 10.40 3.96 -17.72
N TRP A 221 10.38 3.42 -16.53
CA TRP A 221 10.88 2.07 -16.27
C TRP A 221 10.04 1.00 -17.01
N ILE A 222 8.68 1.14 -17.03
CA ILE A 222 7.78 0.23 -17.74
C ILE A 222 8.08 0.23 -19.23
N LYS A 223 8.37 1.38 -19.83
CA LYS A 223 8.70 1.50 -21.25
C LYS A 223 9.88 0.58 -21.66
N GLU A 224 10.84 0.42 -20.77
CA GLU A 224 12.06 -0.37 -21.04
C GLU A 224 11.95 -1.83 -20.58
N ASN A 225 11.19 -2.08 -19.50
CA ASN A 225 11.20 -3.36 -18.78
C ASN A 225 9.81 -4.01 -18.66
N GLY A 226 8.75 -3.33 -19.11
CA GLY A 226 7.38 -3.82 -18.93
C GLY A 226 7.09 -5.04 -19.79
N THR A 227 6.62 -6.12 -19.14
CA THR A 227 6.26 -7.39 -19.79
C THR A 227 4.78 -7.68 -19.75
N LYS A 228 4.00 -6.86 -19.04
CA LYS A 228 2.57 -7.04 -18.81
C LYS A 228 1.81 -5.75 -19.15
N PRO A 229 0.54 -5.83 -19.58
CA PRO A 229 -0.27 -4.65 -19.83
C PRO A 229 -0.46 -3.82 -18.56
N VAL A 230 -0.40 -2.50 -18.71
CA VAL A 230 -0.60 -1.54 -17.63
C VAL A 230 -1.71 -0.57 -17.99
N VAL A 231 -2.67 -0.41 -17.07
CA VAL A 231 -3.71 0.59 -17.14
C VAL A 231 -3.47 1.64 -16.08
N GLY A 232 -3.57 2.92 -16.43
CA GLY A 232 -3.32 4.03 -15.52
C GLY A 232 -4.49 4.99 -15.38
N PHE A 233 -4.64 5.55 -14.20
CA PHE A 233 -5.53 6.68 -13.92
C PHE A 233 -4.81 7.71 -13.06
N ILE A 234 -4.96 9.00 -13.38
CA ILE A 234 -4.40 10.11 -12.61
C ILE A 234 -5.52 11.03 -12.15
N ALA A 235 -5.66 11.16 -10.83
CA ALA A 235 -6.62 12.07 -10.21
C ALA A 235 -6.12 13.53 -10.20
N GLY A 236 -7.07 14.49 -10.12
CA GLY A 236 -6.76 15.90 -9.93
C GLY A 236 -6.69 16.71 -11.21
N GLU A 237 -7.37 16.32 -12.30
CA GLU A 237 -7.40 17.05 -13.59
C GLU A 237 -7.77 18.52 -13.45
N THR A 238 -8.71 18.85 -12.56
CA THR A 238 -9.21 20.21 -12.31
C THR A 238 -8.55 20.91 -11.14
N ALA A 239 -7.48 20.34 -10.58
CA ALA A 239 -6.82 20.89 -9.41
C ALA A 239 -6.13 22.23 -9.73
N PRO A 240 -6.38 23.29 -8.94
CA PRO A 240 -5.70 24.56 -9.13
C PRO A 240 -4.23 24.47 -8.73
N LYS A 241 -3.37 25.16 -9.48
CA LYS A 241 -1.93 25.21 -9.22
C LYS A 241 -1.62 25.74 -7.81
N GLY A 242 -0.66 25.13 -7.12
CA GLY A 242 -0.18 25.54 -5.81
C GLY A 242 -1.13 25.25 -4.65
N LYS A 243 -2.27 24.58 -4.89
CA LYS A 243 -3.22 24.22 -3.85
C LYS A 243 -3.09 22.74 -3.49
N ARG A 244 -3.05 22.45 -2.19
CA ARG A 244 -3.09 21.08 -1.68
C ARG A 244 -4.47 20.48 -1.89
N MET A 245 -4.54 19.29 -2.47
CA MET A 245 -5.79 18.61 -2.81
C MET A 245 -5.94 17.30 -2.04
N GLY A 246 -6.36 17.39 -0.78
CA GLY A 246 -6.50 16.23 0.12
C GLY A 246 -5.15 15.75 0.66
N HIS A 247 -4.45 14.91 -0.07
CA HIS A 247 -3.15 14.36 0.34
C HIS A 247 -2.06 15.43 0.46
N ALA A 248 -1.14 15.23 1.41
CA ALA A 248 -0.04 16.17 1.63
C ALA A 248 0.91 16.27 0.41
N GLY A 249 1.04 15.20 -0.36
CA GLY A 249 1.81 15.15 -1.61
C GLY A 249 1.08 15.65 -2.86
N ALA A 250 -0.25 15.86 -2.80
CA ALA A 250 -1.07 16.24 -3.94
C ALA A 250 -1.09 17.75 -4.16
N ILE A 251 0.02 18.32 -4.60
CA ILE A 251 0.21 19.74 -4.92
C ILE A 251 0.88 19.87 -6.28
N VAL A 252 0.30 20.67 -7.18
CA VAL A 252 0.92 21.02 -8.46
C VAL A 252 1.97 22.12 -8.21
N GLY A 253 3.24 21.75 -8.18
CA GLY A 253 4.37 22.68 -8.00
C GLY A 253 5.06 23.04 -9.30
N GLY A 254 5.07 22.16 -10.31
CA GLY A 254 5.77 22.30 -11.57
C GLY A 254 4.90 22.05 -12.80
N LYS A 255 5.56 21.95 -13.97
CA LYS A 255 4.88 21.67 -15.24
C LYS A 255 4.58 20.18 -15.41
N ASN A 256 5.42 19.31 -14.87
CA ASN A 256 5.38 17.86 -15.10
C ASN A 256 4.60 17.08 -14.04
N ASP A 257 4.09 17.74 -13.01
CA ASP A 257 3.34 17.13 -11.90
C ASP A 257 1.83 17.40 -11.94
N THR A 258 1.34 18.01 -13.03
CA THR A 258 -0.08 18.10 -13.34
C THR A 258 -0.64 16.75 -13.78
N ALA A 259 -1.95 16.56 -13.66
CA ALA A 259 -2.59 15.32 -14.12
C ALA A 259 -2.39 15.12 -15.63
N SER A 260 -2.59 16.17 -16.45
CA SER A 260 -2.42 16.12 -17.90
C SER A 260 -0.99 15.74 -18.31
N ALA A 261 0.03 16.37 -17.71
CA ALA A 261 1.43 16.04 -18.01
C ALA A 261 1.78 14.59 -17.65
N LYS A 262 1.36 14.11 -16.48
CA LYS A 262 1.57 12.71 -16.08
C LYS A 262 0.87 11.73 -17.01
N LYS A 263 -0.38 12.00 -17.40
CA LYS A 263 -1.11 11.19 -18.38
C LYS A 263 -0.38 11.12 -19.72
N GLU A 264 0.18 12.23 -20.19
CA GLU A 264 0.94 12.28 -21.45
C GLU A 264 2.22 11.45 -21.35
N ILE A 265 3.01 11.59 -20.26
CA ILE A 265 4.20 10.78 -20.02
C ILE A 265 3.83 9.29 -19.98
N MET A 266 2.81 8.91 -19.22
CA MET A 266 2.38 7.51 -19.11
C MET A 266 1.96 6.94 -20.48
N ARG A 267 1.19 7.69 -21.30
CA ARG A 267 0.80 7.26 -22.65
C ARG A 267 2.02 7.10 -23.57
N SER A 268 2.98 8.02 -23.51
CA SER A 268 4.21 7.95 -24.32
C SER A 268 5.11 6.77 -23.93
N CYS A 269 4.91 6.22 -22.75
CA CYS A 269 5.60 5.03 -22.24
C CYS A 269 4.81 3.72 -22.46
N GLY A 270 3.69 3.75 -23.19
CA GLY A 270 2.92 2.55 -23.52
C GLY A 270 1.88 2.15 -22.49
N ILE A 271 1.62 2.98 -21.46
CA ILE A 271 0.58 2.75 -20.48
C ILE A 271 -0.79 3.21 -21.03
N HIS A 272 -1.80 2.38 -20.88
CA HIS A 272 -3.17 2.66 -21.31
C HIS A 272 -3.88 3.54 -20.26
N VAL A 273 -3.82 4.84 -20.43
CA VAL A 273 -4.40 5.80 -19.47
C VAL A 273 -5.87 6.05 -19.79
N VAL A 274 -6.73 5.79 -18.80
CA VAL A 274 -8.17 6.06 -18.85
C VAL A 274 -8.50 7.44 -18.25
N ASP A 275 -9.62 8.03 -18.67
CA ASP A 275 -10.05 9.35 -18.21
C ASP A 275 -11.02 9.28 -17.03
N SER A 276 -11.61 8.10 -16.77
CA SER A 276 -12.47 7.83 -15.63
C SER A 276 -12.04 6.55 -14.92
N PRO A 277 -12.04 6.50 -13.58
CA PRO A 277 -11.74 5.27 -12.84
C PRO A 277 -12.74 4.15 -13.15
N ALA A 278 -13.96 4.47 -13.56
CA ALA A 278 -14.97 3.50 -13.98
C ALA A 278 -14.56 2.69 -15.24
N GLN A 279 -13.56 3.14 -15.98
CA GLN A 279 -13.07 2.45 -17.17
C GLN A 279 -11.91 1.48 -16.92
N LEU A 280 -11.37 1.43 -15.67
CA LEU A 280 -10.20 0.62 -15.34
C LEU A 280 -10.42 -0.86 -15.62
N GLY A 281 -11.56 -1.42 -15.17
CA GLY A 281 -11.89 -2.82 -15.35
C GLY A 281 -12.12 -3.19 -16.81
N SER A 282 -12.91 -2.42 -17.55
CA SER A 282 -13.20 -2.68 -18.96
C SER A 282 -11.95 -2.58 -19.82
N LYS A 283 -11.08 -1.58 -19.57
CA LYS A 283 -9.83 -1.42 -20.32
C LYS A 283 -8.85 -2.56 -20.04
N MET A 284 -8.70 -2.99 -18.79
CA MET A 284 -7.85 -4.13 -18.47
C MET A 284 -8.40 -5.42 -19.12
N SER A 285 -9.71 -5.64 -19.08
CA SER A 285 -10.34 -6.79 -19.72
C SER A 285 -10.13 -6.81 -21.24
N GLU A 286 -10.18 -5.65 -21.91
CA GLU A 286 -9.88 -5.50 -23.34
C GLU A 286 -8.43 -5.95 -23.65
N LEU A 287 -7.46 -5.53 -22.84
CA LEU A 287 -6.04 -5.81 -23.05
C LEU A 287 -5.66 -7.27 -22.81
N LEU A 288 -6.36 -7.95 -21.91
CA LEU A 288 -6.12 -9.36 -21.61
C LEU A 288 -6.87 -10.34 -22.51
N LYS A 289 -7.93 -9.88 -23.19
CA LYS A 289 -8.65 -10.66 -24.20
C LYS A 289 -7.92 -10.57 -25.54
N LYS A 290 -6.84 -11.29 -25.67
CA LYS A 290 -6.15 -11.49 -26.96
C LYS A 290 -6.56 -12.79 -27.62
#